data_4d4e59c305717653be10159f05033d43
#
_entry.id   4d4e59c305717653be10159f05033d43
#
_cell.length_a   1.000
_cell.length_b   1.000
_cell.length_c   1.000
_cell.angle_alpha   90.00
_cell.angle_beta   90.00
_cell.angle_gamma   90.00
#
_symmetry.space_group_name_H-M   'P 1'
#
loop_
_entity.id
_entity.type
_entity.pdbx_description
1 polymer ?
#
loop_
_entity_poly.entity_id
_entity_poly.type
_entity_poly.pdbx_seq_one_letter_code
_entity_poly.pdbx_strand_id
1 'polypeptide(L)'
;MDKRNIQTKPGSFFIEDNGKTVAEISYSPQGNGVISIDHTYISPGLRGQGIADELVRKVIGYAREEDLKIIPVCSYAGHYFDKNVEDRVLLHK
;
A
#
# COMPACT_ATOMS: atom_id res chain seq x y z
N MET A 1 0.49 -19.62 12.70
CA MET A 1 0.38 -18.24 12.41
C MET A 1 0.81 -17.95 10.99
N ASP A 2 -0.06 -17.36 10.32
CA ASP A 2 0.17 -17.07 8.95
C ASP A 2 1.10 -15.88 8.78
N LYS A 3 2.23 -16.10 8.18
CA LYS A 3 3.17 -15.04 7.95
C LYS A 3 3.20 -14.72 6.50
N ARG A 4 2.47 -13.71 6.14
CA ARG A 4 2.50 -13.27 4.75
C ARG A 4 3.83 -12.61 4.48
N ASN A 5 4.49 -13.07 3.44
CA ASN A 5 5.76 -12.55 3.05
C ASN A 5 5.55 -11.46 2.02
N ILE A 6 5.49 -10.21 2.51
CA ILE A 6 5.32 -9.08 1.60
C ILE A 6 6.67 -8.73 1.02
N GLN A 7 6.77 -8.85 -0.30
CA GLN A 7 8.00 -8.57 -1.03
C GLN A 7 7.93 -7.18 -1.64
N THR A 8 9.07 -6.67 -2.04
CA THR A 8 9.13 -5.34 -2.63
C THR A 8 9.89 -5.36 -3.94
N LYS A 9 9.46 -4.50 -4.85
CA LYS A 9 10.18 -4.19 -6.07
C LYS A 9 9.93 -2.72 -6.37
N PRO A 10 10.69 -2.10 -7.27
CA PRO A 10 10.46 -0.69 -7.56
C PRO A 10 9.00 -0.44 -7.93
N GLY A 11 8.35 0.44 -7.17
CA GLY A 11 6.97 0.83 -7.43
C GLY A 11 5.90 -0.08 -6.87
N SER A 12 6.26 -1.12 -6.09
CA SER A 12 5.20 -1.98 -5.57
C SER A 12 5.65 -2.80 -4.37
N PHE A 13 4.66 -3.20 -3.56
CA PHE A 13 4.78 -4.26 -2.56
C PHE A 13 3.80 -5.35 -2.94
N PHE A 14 4.19 -6.61 -2.79
CA PHE A 14 3.35 -7.69 -3.29
C PHE A 14 3.56 -8.98 -2.51
N ILE A 15 2.60 -9.88 -2.66
CA ILE A 15 2.65 -11.21 -2.06
C ILE A 15 2.51 -12.23 -3.19
N GLU A 16 3.41 -13.20 -3.21
CA GLU A 16 3.35 -14.29 -4.19
C GLU A 16 3.02 -15.60 -3.50
N ASP A 17 2.28 -16.42 -4.21
CA ASP A 17 1.97 -17.77 -3.76
C ASP A 17 2.11 -18.69 -4.98
N ASN A 18 3.01 -19.66 -4.88
CA ASN A 18 3.29 -20.60 -5.98
C ASN A 18 3.64 -19.90 -7.28
N GLY A 19 4.43 -18.83 -7.19
CA GLY A 19 4.86 -18.10 -8.36
C GLY A 19 3.85 -17.13 -8.93
N LYS A 20 2.70 -16.98 -8.28
CA LYS A 20 1.67 -16.07 -8.72
C LYS A 20 1.51 -14.91 -7.75
N THR A 21 1.35 -13.71 -8.27
CA THR A 21 1.05 -12.55 -7.44
C THR A 21 -0.41 -12.64 -6.99
N VAL A 22 -0.61 -12.79 -5.69
CA VAL A 22 -1.96 -12.92 -5.13
C VAL A 22 -2.43 -11.63 -4.44
N ALA A 23 -1.52 -10.70 -4.21
CA ALA A 23 -1.87 -9.38 -3.68
C ALA A 23 -0.78 -8.41 -4.07
N GLU A 24 -1.14 -7.17 -4.36
CA GLU A 24 -0.15 -6.18 -4.76
C GLU A 24 -0.69 -4.78 -4.55
N ILE A 25 0.19 -3.88 -4.14
CA ILE A 25 -0.13 -2.45 -4.12
C ILE A 25 0.95 -1.74 -4.93
N SER A 26 0.54 -0.86 -5.83
CA SER A 26 1.49 -0.11 -6.65
C SER A 26 1.43 1.37 -6.32
N TYR A 27 2.57 2.00 -6.43
CA TYR A 27 2.70 3.43 -6.18
C TYR A 27 3.69 4.01 -7.18
N SER A 28 3.58 5.31 -7.43
CA SER A 28 4.46 5.98 -8.37
C SER A 28 4.90 7.33 -7.84
N PRO A 29 6.16 7.71 -8.12
CA PRO A 29 6.65 9.03 -7.72
C PRO A 29 5.96 10.10 -8.55
N GLN A 30 5.59 11.18 -7.86
CA GLN A 30 4.95 12.33 -8.51
C GLN A 30 5.87 13.55 -8.54
N GLY A 31 7.09 13.42 -7.99
CA GLY A 31 8.00 14.54 -7.87
C GLY A 31 7.77 15.31 -6.58
N ASN A 32 8.74 16.09 -6.20
CA ASN A 32 8.66 17.00 -5.05
C ASN A 32 8.33 16.29 -3.74
N GLY A 33 8.83 15.06 -3.59
CA GLY A 33 8.59 14.32 -2.34
C GLY A 33 7.19 13.78 -2.20
N VAL A 34 6.52 13.49 -3.32
CA VAL A 34 5.15 12.99 -3.33
C VAL A 34 5.08 11.68 -4.10
N ILE A 35 4.32 10.71 -3.58
CA ILE A 35 3.98 9.49 -4.32
C ILE A 35 2.48 9.33 -4.35
N SER A 36 1.99 8.62 -5.37
CA SER A 36 0.58 8.25 -5.40
C SER A 36 0.47 6.74 -5.18
N ILE A 37 -0.58 6.31 -4.46
CA ILE A 37 -0.92 4.90 -4.35
C ILE A 37 -1.96 4.66 -5.44
N ASP A 38 -1.58 3.90 -6.47
CA ASP A 38 -2.36 3.83 -7.70
C ASP A 38 -3.35 2.69 -7.74
N HIS A 39 -2.90 1.48 -7.42
CA HIS A 39 -3.72 0.28 -7.52
C HIS A 39 -3.45 -0.65 -6.37
N THR A 40 -4.49 -1.35 -5.94
CA THR A 40 -4.36 -2.42 -4.96
C THR A 40 -5.14 -3.62 -5.49
N TYR A 41 -4.47 -4.76 -5.58
CA TYR A 41 -5.08 -6.00 -6.03
C TYR A 41 -5.02 -7.02 -4.90
N ILE A 42 -6.16 -7.64 -4.62
CA ILE A 42 -6.24 -8.73 -3.63
C ILE A 42 -6.99 -9.87 -4.31
N SER A 43 -6.36 -11.04 -4.35
CA SER A 43 -6.99 -12.23 -4.89
C SER A 43 -8.29 -12.52 -4.13
N PRO A 44 -9.34 -12.97 -4.81
CA PRO A 44 -10.64 -13.21 -4.14
C PRO A 44 -10.54 -14.09 -2.91
N GLY A 45 -9.68 -15.10 -2.91
CA GLY A 45 -9.53 -15.99 -1.77
C GLY A 45 -8.89 -15.34 -0.55
N LEU A 46 -8.28 -14.17 -0.73
CA LEU A 46 -7.59 -13.48 0.35
C LEU A 46 -8.33 -12.24 0.85
N ARG A 47 -9.47 -11.93 0.26
CA ARG A 47 -10.22 -10.75 0.67
C ARG A 47 -10.83 -10.95 2.04
N GLY A 48 -10.97 -9.84 2.76
CA GLY A 48 -11.55 -9.88 4.10
C GLY A 48 -10.59 -10.26 5.19
N GLN A 49 -9.29 -10.34 4.89
CA GLN A 49 -8.27 -10.73 5.86
C GLN A 49 -7.35 -9.59 6.26
N GLY A 50 -7.69 -8.36 5.89
CA GLY A 50 -6.88 -7.20 6.25
C GLY A 50 -5.61 -7.04 5.44
N ILE A 51 -5.47 -7.77 4.34
CA ILE A 51 -4.24 -7.74 3.55
C ILE A 51 -4.07 -6.37 2.88
N ALA A 52 -5.16 -5.78 2.41
CA ALA A 52 -5.08 -4.46 1.79
C ALA A 52 -4.50 -3.43 2.77
N ASP A 53 -4.97 -3.46 4.02
CA ASP A 53 -4.43 -2.56 5.05
C ASP A 53 -2.96 -2.81 5.30
N GLU A 54 -2.54 -4.09 5.31
CA GLU A 54 -1.12 -4.42 5.50
C GLU A 54 -0.27 -3.86 4.37
N LEU A 55 -0.75 -3.95 3.14
CA LEU A 55 -0.02 -3.42 2.00
C LEU A 55 0.05 -1.90 2.05
N VAL A 56 -1.04 -1.24 2.41
CA VAL A 56 -1.02 0.22 2.57
C VAL A 56 -0.02 0.61 3.65
N ARG A 57 0.00 -0.12 4.77
CA ARG A 57 0.96 0.17 5.84
C ARG A 57 2.41 0.04 5.37
N LYS A 58 2.69 -0.87 4.43
CA LYS A 58 4.03 -0.96 3.88
C LYS A 58 4.41 0.30 3.12
N VAL A 59 3.48 0.84 2.33
CA VAL A 59 3.72 2.10 1.63
C VAL A 59 3.87 3.24 2.62
N ILE A 60 3.06 3.25 3.68
CA ILE A 60 3.15 4.25 4.74
C ILE A 60 4.55 4.25 5.37
N GLY A 61 5.06 3.05 5.70
CA GLY A 61 6.40 2.93 6.27
C GLY A 61 7.47 3.45 5.34
N TYR A 62 7.36 3.12 4.06
CA TYR A 62 8.28 3.61 3.05
C TYR A 62 8.23 5.14 2.97
N ALA A 63 7.03 5.71 2.95
CA ALA A 63 6.86 7.16 2.86
C ALA A 63 7.45 7.86 4.08
N ARG A 64 7.28 7.28 5.27
CA ARG A 64 7.85 7.87 6.48
C ARG A 64 9.38 7.86 6.43
N GLU A 65 9.96 6.74 5.99
CA GLU A 65 11.41 6.61 5.90
C GLU A 65 12.01 7.59 4.91
N GLU A 66 11.31 7.82 3.81
CA GLU A 66 11.81 8.67 2.73
C GLU A 66 11.28 10.09 2.79
N ASP A 67 10.51 10.40 3.82
CA ASP A 67 9.92 11.74 4.03
C ASP A 67 9.06 12.15 2.84
N LEU A 68 8.14 11.27 2.45
CA LEU A 68 7.27 11.48 1.29
C LEU A 68 5.84 11.72 1.75
N LYS A 69 5.09 12.44 0.92
CA LYS A 69 3.65 12.59 1.08
C LYS A 69 2.93 11.69 0.11
N ILE A 70 1.66 11.39 0.39
CA ILE A 70 0.90 10.38 -0.34
C ILE A 70 -0.37 10.96 -0.91
N ILE A 71 -0.64 10.62 -2.18
CA ILE A 71 -1.94 10.86 -2.81
C ILE A 71 -2.62 9.51 -2.94
N PRO A 72 -3.72 9.25 -2.19
CA PRO A 72 -4.39 7.95 -2.23
C PRO A 72 -5.38 7.89 -3.39
N VAL A 73 -4.90 7.48 -4.56
CA VAL A 73 -5.72 7.40 -5.75
C VAL A 73 -6.69 6.22 -5.68
N CYS A 74 -6.21 5.06 -5.22
CA CYS A 74 -7.07 3.89 -5.19
C CYS A 74 -7.97 3.90 -3.95
N SER A 75 -9.15 3.27 -4.08
CA SER A 75 -10.16 3.30 -3.03
C SER A 75 -9.71 2.60 -1.74
N TYR A 76 -8.90 1.55 -1.85
CA TYR A 76 -8.38 0.87 -0.66
C TYR A 76 -7.54 1.82 0.18
N ALA A 77 -6.69 2.62 -0.47
CA ALA A 77 -5.87 3.59 0.23
C ALA A 77 -6.73 4.67 0.86
N GLY A 78 -7.74 5.14 0.13
CA GLY A 78 -8.67 6.13 0.69
C GLY A 78 -9.34 5.62 1.94
N HIS A 79 -9.84 4.39 1.91
CA HIS A 79 -10.48 3.78 3.07
C HIS A 79 -9.53 3.64 4.25
N TYR A 80 -8.27 3.29 3.95
CA TYR A 80 -7.27 3.17 5.01
C TYR A 80 -7.12 4.49 5.77
N PHE A 81 -6.97 5.59 5.03
CA PHE A 81 -6.79 6.90 5.67
C PHE A 81 -8.05 7.37 6.38
N ASP A 82 -9.23 6.95 5.93
CA ASP A 82 -10.47 7.26 6.65
C ASP A 82 -10.49 6.64 8.03
N LYS A 83 -9.93 5.44 8.18
CA LYS A 83 -9.91 4.73 9.44
C LYS A 83 -8.72 5.08 10.31
N ASN A 84 -7.62 5.49 9.71
CA ASN A 84 -6.35 5.67 10.42
C ASN A 84 -5.97 7.14 10.40
N VAL A 85 -6.64 7.89 11.25
CA VAL A 85 -6.54 9.36 11.29
C VAL A 85 -5.10 9.82 11.51
N GLU A 86 -4.35 9.07 12.32
CA GLU A 86 -2.97 9.44 12.64
C GLU A 86 -2.09 9.49 11.41
N ASP A 87 -2.35 8.62 10.44
CA ASP A 87 -1.52 8.54 9.25
C ASP A 87 -1.87 9.62 8.23
N ARG A 88 -2.95 10.37 8.46
CA ARG A 88 -3.34 11.45 7.54
C ARG A 88 -2.31 12.56 7.46
N VAL A 89 -1.40 12.61 8.41
CA VAL A 89 -0.31 13.59 8.36
C VAL A 89 0.54 13.39 7.10
N LEU A 90 0.54 12.19 6.53
CA LEU A 90 1.29 11.90 5.32
C LEU A 90 0.56 12.28 4.03
N LEU A 91 -0.71 12.64 4.12
CA LEU A 91 -1.47 12.99 2.92
C LEU A 91 -0.93 14.28 2.31
N HIS A 92 -0.78 14.24 1.01
CA HIS A 92 -0.41 15.43 0.24
C HIS A 92 -1.63 16.34 0.10
N LYS A 93 -1.43 17.60 0.29
CA LYS A 93 -2.51 18.58 0.20
C LYS A 93 -2.45 19.37 -1.09
#